data_35a58b3c433630d316f4f09dec09fbc5
#
_entry.id   35a58b3c433630d316f4f09dec09fbc5
#
_cell.length_a   1.000
_cell.length_b   1.000
_cell.length_c   1.000
_cell.angle_alpha   90.00
_cell.angle_beta   90.00
_cell.angle_gamma   90.00
#
_symmetry.space_group_name_H-M   'P 1'
#
loop_
_entity.id
_entity.type
_entity.pdbx_description
1 polymer ?
#
loop_
_entity_poly.entity_id
_entity_poly.type
_entity_poly.pdbx_seq_one_letter_code
_entity_poly.pdbx_strand_id
1 'polypeptide(L)'
;MHGRKRLYGEALLLLTAMIWGAAFVAQSAGMDYIGPFTFNGIRMSLGALVLMPFILSKRRARPAGEKEDPKALWIGGTLCGIALFAGSTLQQIGIADTSAGKAGFITAMYVVLVPVCGLFAGRRQSWLLWASVGLASLGLYFLCATGGALAMSKGDLLVLLGALGFTAHILIIDHYSPKVDGVKMSCIQFGVSSVLALVCMALFEQPHWGAIVQAGIPLLYTGIFSCGVAYTLQILGQKSTDPTVASLILCLESVFAVVFSWLISGEKLSARELFGCGMMFIAIVMAQFSGAKAQAKQPRPKPQGNTP
;
A
#
# COMPACT_ATOMS: atom_id res chain seq x y z
N MET A 1 -6.11 26.51 -1.48
CA MET A 1 -5.73 25.47 -2.46
C MET A 1 -5.10 24.21 -1.83
N HIS A 2 -4.31 24.30 -0.74
CA HIS A 2 -3.66 23.16 -0.07
C HIS A 2 -4.64 22.10 0.46
N GLY A 3 -5.73 22.51 1.12
CA GLY A 3 -6.71 21.56 1.68
C GLY A 3 -7.41 20.71 0.61
N ARG A 4 -7.72 21.27 -0.57
CA ARG A 4 -8.37 20.53 -1.66
C ARG A 4 -7.44 19.46 -2.29
N LYS A 5 -6.12 19.76 -2.40
CA LYS A 5 -5.13 18.79 -2.88
C LYS A 5 -4.93 17.64 -1.90
N ARG A 6 -4.93 17.94 -0.61
CA ARG A 6 -4.83 16.94 0.44
C ARG A 6 -6.05 16.00 0.44
N LEU A 7 -7.27 16.56 0.44
CA LEU A 7 -8.50 15.76 0.40
C LEU A 7 -8.56 14.86 -0.84
N TYR A 8 -8.09 15.36 -1.98
CA TYR A 8 -7.97 14.56 -3.21
C TYR A 8 -6.97 13.40 -3.01
N GLY A 9 -5.79 13.66 -2.44
CA GLY A 9 -4.81 12.62 -2.14
C GLY A 9 -5.36 11.54 -1.19
N GLU A 10 -6.07 11.94 -0.15
CA GLU A 10 -6.69 11.04 0.81
C GLU A 10 -7.79 10.17 0.16
N ALA A 11 -8.59 10.75 -0.74
CA ALA A 11 -9.57 9.99 -1.52
C ALA A 11 -8.93 8.93 -2.43
N LEU A 12 -7.78 9.25 -3.05
CA LEU A 12 -7.01 8.29 -3.84
C LEU A 12 -6.50 7.13 -2.97
N LEU A 13 -6.02 7.43 -1.75
CA LEU A 13 -5.55 6.42 -0.80
C LEU A 13 -6.70 5.53 -0.30
N LEU A 14 -7.88 6.09 -0.08
CA LEU A 14 -9.07 5.31 0.30
C LEU A 14 -9.48 4.36 -0.83
N LEU A 15 -9.48 4.82 -2.07
CA LEU A 15 -9.74 3.96 -3.23
C LEU A 15 -8.68 2.86 -3.37
N THR A 16 -7.41 3.18 -3.09
CA THR A 16 -6.32 2.20 -3.02
C THR A 16 -6.62 1.11 -2.00
N ALA A 17 -6.98 1.50 -0.77
CA ALA A 17 -7.30 0.56 0.31
C ALA A 17 -8.48 -0.35 -0.06
N MET A 18 -9.50 0.18 -0.73
CA MET A 18 -10.64 -0.60 -1.21
C MET A 18 -10.23 -1.65 -2.25
N ILE A 19 -9.41 -1.26 -3.23
CA ILE A 19 -8.92 -2.19 -4.26
C ILE A 19 -8.03 -3.27 -3.64
N TRP A 20 -7.17 -2.91 -2.68
CA TRP A 20 -6.30 -3.87 -2.01
C TRP A 20 -7.06 -4.82 -1.08
N GLY A 21 -8.12 -4.35 -0.43
CA GLY A 21 -9.00 -5.22 0.34
C GLY A 21 -9.53 -6.39 -0.49
N ALA A 22 -10.06 -6.11 -1.67
CA ALA A 22 -10.48 -7.17 -2.60
C ALA A 22 -9.29 -8.01 -3.12
N ALA A 23 -8.10 -7.40 -3.24
CA ALA A 23 -6.91 -8.10 -3.71
C ALA A 23 -6.43 -9.19 -2.74
N PHE A 24 -6.67 -9.08 -1.43
CA PHE A 24 -6.34 -10.16 -0.47
C PHE A 24 -7.08 -11.45 -0.78
N VAL A 25 -8.37 -11.35 -1.13
CA VAL A 25 -9.18 -12.51 -1.53
C VAL A 25 -8.61 -13.13 -2.82
N ALA A 26 -8.29 -12.30 -3.82
CA ALA A 26 -7.70 -12.76 -5.06
C ALA A 26 -6.30 -13.37 -4.86
N GLN A 27 -5.47 -12.79 -4.01
CA GLN A 27 -4.14 -13.31 -3.68
C GLN A 27 -4.22 -14.67 -2.98
N SER A 28 -5.13 -14.85 -2.04
CA SER A 28 -5.37 -16.13 -1.38
C SER A 28 -5.81 -17.19 -2.38
N ALA A 29 -6.81 -16.90 -3.21
CA ALA A 29 -7.28 -17.80 -4.24
C ALA A 29 -6.21 -18.15 -5.29
N GLY A 30 -5.27 -17.24 -5.57
CA GLY A 30 -4.17 -17.50 -6.49
C GLY A 30 -3.16 -18.53 -5.97
N MET A 31 -3.00 -18.65 -4.64
CA MET A 31 -2.08 -19.60 -4.03
C MET A 31 -2.54 -21.06 -4.14
N ASP A 32 -3.81 -21.31 -4.44
CA ASP A 32 -4.32 -22.65 -4.70
C ASP A 32 -3.77 -23.25 -6.00
N TYR A 33 -3.23 -22.43 -6.90
CA TYR A 33 -2.82 -22.84 -8.24
C TYR A 33 -1.33 -22.71 -8.50
N ILE A 34 -0.72 -21.61 -8.07
CA ILE A 34 0.69 -21.27 -8.39
C ILE A 34 1.44 -20.75 -7.18
N GLY A 35 2.76 -20.90 -7.22
CA GLY A 35 3.63 -20.43 -6.13
C GLY A 35 3.73 -18.89 -6.01
N PRO A 36 4.21 -18.39 -4.87
CA PRO A 36 4.24 -16.97 -4.54
C PRO A 36 5.13 -16.14 -5.47
N PHE A 37 6.25 -16.69 -5.95
CA PHE A 37 7.13 -15.97 -6.87
C PHE A 37 6.53 -15.87 -8.26
N THR A 38 5.92 -16.96 -8.75
CA THR A 38 5.18 -16.96 -10.03
C THR A 38 4.05 -15.95 -10.00
N PHE A 39 3.24 -15.98 -8.93
CA PHE A 39 2.13 -15.05 -8.77
C PHE A 39 2.61 -13.60 -8.76
N ASN A 40 3.61 -13.27 -7.93
CA ASN A 40 4.16 -11.91 -7.84
C ASN A 40 4.84 -11.48 -9.14
N GLY A 41 5.62 -12.35 -9.77
CA GLY A 41 6.31 -12.06 -11.04
C GLY A 41 5.31 -11.66 -12.14
N ILE A 42 4.26 -12.45 -12.33
CA ILE A 42 3.24 -12.20 -13.36
C ILE A 42 2.42 -10.95 -13.04
N ARG A 43 1.87 -10.80 -11.81
CA ARG A 43 1.04 -9.64 -11.49
C ARG A 43 1.79 -8.32 -11.56
N MET A 44 3.08 -8.29 -11.17
CA MET A 44 3.91 -7.09 -11.27
C MET A 44 4.26 -6.78 -12.73
N SER A 45 4.53 -7.79 -13.56
CA SER A 45 4.69 -7.63 -15.02
C SER A 45 3.45 -7.01 -15.65
N LEU A 46 2.25 -7.53 -15.32
CA LEU A 46 0.99 -6.97 -15.79
C LEU A 46 0.80 -5.52 -15.35
N GLY A 47 1.13 -5.20 -14.08
CA GLY A 47 1.09 -3.84 -13.57
C GLY A 47 1.98 -2.88 -14.37
N ALA A 48 3.21 -3.27 -14.69
CA ALA A 48 4.10 -2.48 -15.52
C ALA A 48 3.55 -2.30 -16.95
N LEU A 49 3.05 -3.37 -17.57
CA LEU A 49 2.51 -3.35 -18.92
C LEU A 49 1.28 -2.45 -19.06
N VAL A 50 0.36 -2.50 -18.08
CA VAL A 50 -0.85 -1.65 -18.06
C VAL A 50 -0.50 -0.16 -17.99
N LEU A 51 0.61 0.21 -17.36
CA LEU A 51 1.03 1.62 -17.26
C LEU A 51 1.77 2.13 -18.49
N MET A 52 2.36 1.26 -19.31
CA MET A 52 3.13 1.68 -20.51
C MET A 52 2.36 2.58 -21.48
N PRO A 53 1.09 2.27 -21.89
CA PRO A 53 0.34 3.13 -22.79
C PRO A 53 0.15 4.55 -22.22
N PHE A 54 -0.08 4.68 -20.91
CA PHE A 54 -0.24 5.98 -20.26
C PHE A 54 1.06 6.80 -20.27
N ILE A 55 2.20 6.13 -20.07
CA ILE A 55 3.52 6.78 -20.11
C ILE A 55 3.83 7.26 -21.53
N LEU A 56 3.55 6.43 -22.53
CA LEU A 56 3.81 6.75 -23.94
C LEU A 56 2.89 7.88 -24.44
N SER A 57 1.62 7.89 -24.05
CA SER A 57 0.67 8.97 -24.43
C SER A 57 1.02 10.30 -23.75
N LYS A 58 1.42 10.32 -22.48
CA LYS A 58 1.86 11.54 -21.78
C LYS A 58 3.15 12.14 -22.29
N ARG A 59 4.02 11.37 -22.96
CA ARG A 59 5.23 11.90 -23.62
C ARG A 59 4.91 12.98 -24.67
N ARG A 60 3.69 12.93 -25.24
CA ARG A 60 3.22 13.90 -26.25
C ARG A 60 2.58 15.17 -25.67
N ALA A 61 2.22 15.20 -24.40
CA ALA A 61 1.38 16.26 -23.79
C ALA A 61 2.06 17.04 -22.65
N ARG A 62 3.39 17.08 -22.56
CA ARG A 62 4.08 17.80 -21.47
C ARG A 62 3.98 19.32 -21.64
N PRO A 63 3.56 20.07 -20.60
CA PRO A 63 3.78 21.51 -20.53
C PRO A 63 5.29 21.77 -20.47
N ALA A 64 5.78 22.68 -21.31
CA ALA A 64 7.17 23.13 -21.26
C ALA A 64 7.44 23.82 -19.91
N GLY A 65 8.25 23.20 -19.03
CA GLY A 65 8.70 23.85 -17.79
C GLY A 65 8.90 22.93 -16.57
N GLU A 66 8.26 21.79 -16.46
CA GLU A 66 8.51 20.86 -15.34
C GLU A 66 9.77 20.01 -15.64
N LYS A 67 10.86 20.34 -14.97
CA LYS A 67 12.08 19.50 -14.97
C LYS A 67 11.86 18.33 -14.02
N GLU A 68 11.65 17.14 -14.58
CA GLU A 68 11.74 15.88 -13.83
C GLU A 68 13.21 15.61 -13.49
N ASP A 69 13.51 15.16 -12.30
CA ASP A 69 14.83 14.66 -11.93
C ASP A 69 14.95 13.17 -12.32
N PRO A 70 15.63 12.83 -13.44
CA PRO A 70 15.72 11.45 -13.91
C PRO A 70 16.46 10.55 -12.90
N LYS A 71 17.44 11.11 -12.16
CA LYS A 71 18.18 10.35 -11.15
C LYS A 71 17.28 10.01 -9.97
N ALA A 72 16.48 10.97 -9.48
CA ALA A 72 15.51 10.70 -8.42
C ALA A 72 14.44 9.70 -8.87
N LEU A 73 14.01 9.74 -10.14
CA LEU A 73 13.04 8.80 -10.69
C LEU A 73 13.58 7.37 -10.69
N TRP A 74 14.78 7.15 -11.21
CA TRP A 74 15.35 5.80 -11.26
C TRP A 74 15.71 5.27 -9.89
N ILE A 75 16.32 6.08 -9.02
CA ILE A 75 16.66 5.67 -7.64
C ILE A 75 15.38 5.37 -6.87
N GLY A 76 14.42 6.30 -6.86
CA GLY A 76 13.16 6.15 -6.14
C GLY A 76 12.35 4.94 -6.62
N GLY A 77 12.21 4.78 -7.94
CA GLY A 77 11.51 3.64 -8.54
C GLY A 77 12.18 2.29 -8.22
N THR A 78 13.52 2.24 -8.29
CA THR A 78 14.27 1.01 -7.97
C THR A 78 14.17 0.66 -6.49
N LEU A 79 14.35 1.62 -5.59
CA LEU A 79 14.22 1.39 -4.14
C LEU A 79 12.79 0.97 -3.77
N CYS A 80 11.78 1.61 -4.36
CA CYS A 80 10.38 1.18 -4.21
C CYS A 80 10.17 -0.25 -4.72
N GLY A 81 10.75 -0.60 -5.88
CA GLY A 81 10.64 -1.94 -6.45
C GLY A 81 11.27 -3.02 -5.57
N ILE A 82 12.42 -2.74 -4.97
CA ILE A 82 13.08 -3.67 -4.02
C ILE A 82 12.24 -3.82 -2.75
N ALA A 83 11.78 -2.72 -2.17
CA ALA A 83 10.94 -2.73 -0.96
C ALA A 83 9.60 -3.45 -1.23
N LEU A 84 9.01 -3.21 -2.39
CA LEU A 84 7.78 -3.85 -2.84
C LEU A 84 7.99 -5.36 -3.06
N PHE A 85 9.09 -5.77 -3.70
CA PHE A 85 9.44 -7.18 -3.87
C PHE A 85 9.57 -7.87 -2.51
N ALA A 86 10.35 -7.30 -1.58
CA ALA A 86 10.52 -7.87 -0.26
C ALA A 86 9.19 -7.98 0.51
N GLY A 87 8.43 -6.88 0.58
CA GLY A 87 7.14 -6.83 1.27
C GLY A 87 6.12 -7.79 0.68
N SER A 88 5.90 -7.73 -0.64
CA SER A 88 4.89 -8.52 -1.31
C SER A 88 5.23 -10.01 -1.38
N THR A 89 6.51 -10.36 -1.47
CA THR A 89 6.94 -11.76 -1.50
C THR A 89 6.80 -12.42 -0.13
N LEU A 90 7.27 -11.76 0.92
CA LEU A 90 7.10 -12.26 2.29
C LEU A 90 5.61 -12.37 2.67
N GLN A 91 4.80 -11.39 2.30
CA GLN A 91 3.34 -11.44 2.48
C GLN A 91 2.72 -12.61 1.71
N GLN A 92 3.10 -12.81 0.44
CA GLN A 92 2.51 -13.83 -0.41
C GLN A 92 2.88 -15.24 0.05
N ILE A 93 4.13 -15.47 0.50
CA ILE A 93 4.53 -16.73 1.12
C ILE A 93 3.75 -16.93 2.42
N GLY A 94 3.60 -15.89 3.24
CA GLY A 94 2.89 -15.98 4.51
C GLY A 94 1.39 -16.24 4.36
N ILE A 95 0.74 -15.72 3.31
CA ILE A 95 -0.69 -15.95 3.02
C ILE A 95 -0.98 -17.45 2.78
N ALA A 96 -0.01 -18.23 2.29
CA ALA A 96 -0.19 -19.67 2.13
C ALA A 96 -0.35 -20.41 3.45
N ASP A 97 0.24 -19.87 4.55
CA ASP A 97 0.23 -20.50 5.89
C ASP A 97 -0.63 -19.74 6.92
N THR A 98 -1.39 -18.71 6.50
CA THR A 98 -2.28 -17.94 7.38
C THR A 98 -3.54 -17.52 6.64
N SER A 99 -4.60 -17.14 7.36
CA SER A 99 -5.82 -16.65 6.72
C SER A 99 -5.65 -15.27 6.08
N ALA A 100 -6.40 -14.99 5.02
CA ALA A 100 -6.36 -13.69 4.33
C ALA A 100 -6.66 -12.51 5.29
N GLY A 101 -7.63 -12.67 6.20
CA GLY A 101 -7.95 -11.67 7.21
C GLY A 101 -6.80 -11.43 8.19
N LYS A 102 -6.14 -12.50 8.69
CA LYS A 102 -4.98 -12.37 9.59
C LYS A 102 -3.76 -11.77 8.88
N ALA A 103 -3.52 -12.14 7.62
CA ALA A 103 -2.49 -11.55 6.80
C ALA A 103 -2.74 -10.04 6.58
N GLY A 104 -3.98 -9.65 6.29
CA GLY A 104 -4.37 -8.25 6.17
C GLY A 104 -4.12 -7.45 7.46
N PHE A 105 -4.46 -8.04 8.64
CA PHE A 105 -4.17 -7.43 9.95
C PHE A 105 -2.67 -7.20 10.17
N ILE A 106 -1.89 -8.26 10.00
CA ILE A 106 -0.44 -8.20 10.28
C ILE A 106 0.24 -7.25 9.28
N THR A 107 -0.16 -7.25 8.01
CA THR A 107 0.33 -6.29 7.02
C THR A 107 0.03 -4.86 7.45
N ALA A 108 -1.19 -4.58 7.89
CA ALA A 108 -1.61 -3.25 8.32
C ALA A 108 -0.86 -2.72 9.56
N MET A 109 -0.02 -3.54 10.22
CA MET A 109 0.87 -3.07 11.29
C MET A 109 1.87 -2.00 10.82
N TYR A 110 2.04 -1.79 9.51
CA TYR A 110 2.76 -0.62 9.01
C TYR A 110 2.17 0.71 9.52
N VAL A 111 0.91 0.74 9.95
CA VAL A 111 0.28 1.91 10.60
C VAL A 111 1.01 2.35 11.87
N VAL A 112 1.62 1.42 12.59
CA VAL A 112 2.47 1.68 13.76
C VAL A 112 3.92 1.91 13.33
N LEU A 113 4.41 1.10 12.38
CA LEU A 113 5.81 1.13 11.96
C LEU A 113 6.18 2.43 11.25
N VAL A 114 5.30 2.97 10.39
CA VAL A 114 5.56 4.23 9.66
C VAL A 114 5.82 5.41 10.60
N PRO A 115 4.96 5.75 11.57
CA PRO A 115 5.23 6.86 12.49
C PRO A 115 6.42 6.58 13.41
N VAL A 116 6.66 5.33 13.81
CA VAL A 116 7.85 4.95 14.61
C VAL A 116 9.13 5.22 13.79
N CYS A 117 9.20 4.77 12.54
CA CYS A 117 10.32 5.09 11.66
C CYS A 117 10.45 6.60 11.42
N GLY A 118 9.33 7.32 11.36
CA GLY A 118 9.29 8.77 11.23
C GLY A 118 9.96 9.50 12.40
N LEU A 119 9.90 8.95 13.63
CA LEU A 119 10.62 9.52 14.80
C LEU A 119 12.14 9.47 14.60
N PHE A 120 12.67 8.36 14.09
CA PHE A 120 14.11 8.24 13.79
C PHE A 120 14.55 9.19 12.66
N ALA A 121 13.64 9.58 11.78
CA ALA A 121 13.86 10.61 10.77
C ALA A 121 13.64 12.06 11.30
N GLY A 122 13.48 12.25 12.61
CA GLY A 122 13.29 13.55 13.27
C GLY A 122 11.88 14.13 13.11
N ARG A 123 10.91 13.40 12.60
CA ARG A 123 9.52 13.85 12.47
C ARG A 123 8.80 13.73 13.80
N ARG A 124 8.40 14.87 14.38
CA ARG A 124 7.60 14.90 15.60
C ARG A 124 6.11 14.82 15.22
N GLN A 125 5.45 13.77 15.70
CA GLN A 125 4.02 13.59 15.52
C GLN A 125 3.23 14.13 16.72
N SER A 126 2.00 14.59 16.49
CA SER A 126 1.14 15.06 17.57
C SER A 126 0.67 13.88 18.45
N TRP A 127 0.35 14.16 19.71
CA TRP A 127 -0.23 13.15 20.60
C TRP A 127 -1.54 12.56 20.04
N LEU A 128 -2.35 13.41 19.37
CA LEU A 128 -3.61 12.96 18.74
C LEU A 128 -3.38 11.96 17.62
N LEU A 129 -2.28 12.10 16.86
CA LEU A 129 -1.92 11.13 15.84
C LEU A 129 -1.50 9.80 16.46
N TRP A 130 -0.73 9.82 17.57
CA TRP A 130 -0.41 8.60 18.33
C TRP A 130 -1.65 7.91 18.91
N ALA A 131 -2.60 8.71 19.45
CA ALA A 131 -3.87 8.17 19.90
C ALA A 131 -4.66 7.52 18.75
N SER A 132 -4.64 8.14 17.55
CA SER A 132 -5.26 7.56 16.34
C SER A 132 -4.59 6.24 15.94
N VAL A 133 -3.25 6.18 15.98
CA VAL A 133 -2.49 4.95 15.69
C VAL A 133 -2.84 3.85 16.69
N GLY A 134 -2.88 4.18 17.99
CA GLY A 134 -3.27 3.23 19.04
C GLY A 134 -4.70 2.71 18.86
N LEU A 135 -5.64 3.62 18.55
CA LEU A 135 -7.05 3.25 18.30
C LEU A 135 -7.19 2.39 17.04
N ALA A 136 -6.47 2.71 15.96
CA ALA A 136 -6.44 1.90 14.75
C ALA A 136 -5.88 0.50 15.01
N SER A 137 -4.79 0.40 15.77
CA SER A 137 -4.18 -0.90 16.13
C SER A 137 -5.12 -1.76 16.98
N LEU A 138 -5.86 -1.15 17.92
CA LEU A 138 -6.90 -1.84 18.67
C LEU A 138 -8.06 -2.28 17.77
N GLY A 139 -8.51 -1.42 16.87
CA GLY A 139 -9.53 -1.75 15.87
C GLY A 139 -9.12 -2.93 14.99
N LEU A 140 -7.88 -2.93 14.50
CA LEU A 140 -7.29 -4.04 13.76
C LEU A 140 -7.26 -5.33 14.60
N TYR A 141 -6.89 -5.24 15.86
CA TYR A 141 -6.93 -6.40 16.75
C TYR A 141 -8.34 -6.99 16.86
N PHE A 142 -9.36 -6.15 17.09
CA PHE A 142 -10.75 -6.62 17.15
C PHE A 142 -11.26 -7.18 15.83
N LEU A 143 -10.80 -6.61 14.70
CA LEU A 143 -11.18 -7.08 13.37
C LEU A 143 -10.62 -8.47 13.06
N CYS A 144 -9.39 -8.75 13.44
CA CYS A 144 -8.64 -9.88 12.88
C CYS A 144 -8.25 -10.97 13.90
N ALA A 145 -8.28 -10.70 15.22
CA ALA A 145 -7.95 -11.71 16.21
C ALA A 145 -9.13 -12.65 16.46
N THR A 146 -9.21 -13.74 15.73
CA THR A 146 -10.18 -14.82 15.94
C THR A 146 -9.61 -15.84 16.93
N GLY A 147 -10.37 -16.15 18.02
CA GLY A 147 -10.11 -17.35 18.83
C GLY A 147 -9.16 -17.23 20.02
N GLY A 148 -8.82 -16.03 20.50
CA GLY A 148 -8.23 -15.87 21.85
C GLY A 148 -6.77 -16.29 22.05
N ALA A 149 -6.11 -16.94 21.12
CA ALA A 149 -4.69 -17.32 21.21
C ALA A 149 -3.88 -16.56 20.17
N LEU A 150 -2.95 -15.73 20.63
CA LEU A 150 -1.91 -15.06 19.81
C LEU A 150 -0.77 -16.06 19.45
N ALA A 151 -1.11 -17.27 19.03
CA ALA A 151 -0.10 -18.17 18.49
C ALA A 151 0.30 -17.67 17.09
N MET A 152 1.47 -17.09 16.99
CA MET A 152 2.05 -16.68 15.71
C MET A 152 2.53 -17.92 14.95
N SER A 153 1.99 -18.13 13.74
CA SER A 153 2.49 -19.13 12.80
C SER A 153 3.76 -18.63 12.08
N LYS A 154 4.45 -19.53 11.37
CA LYS A 154 5.55 -19.10 10.48
C LYS A 154 5.06 -18.12 9.41
N GLY A 155 3.87 -18.35 8.87
CA GLY A 155 3.25 -17.45 7.91
C GLY A 155 3.00 -16.05 8.49
N ASP A 156 2.51 -15.96 9.73
CA ASP A 156 2.31 -14.69 10.42
C ASP A 156 3.62 -13.90 10.58
N LEU A 157 4.71 -14.57 10.94
CA LEU A 157 6.03 -13.95 11.05
C LEU A 157 6.51 -13.40 9.70
N LEU A 158 6.31 -14.16 8.62
CA LEU A 158 6.68 -13.72 7.28
C LEU A 158 5.88 -12.50 6.85
N VAL A 159 4.57 -12.48 7.10
CA VAL A 159 3.72 -11.30 6.84
C VAL A 159 4.17 -10.09 7.65
N LEU A 160 4.55 -10.28 8.93
CA LEU A 160 5.05 -9.19 9.78
C LEU A 160 6.39 -8.62 9.24
N LEU A 161 7.31 -9.48 8.81
CA LEU A 161 8.52 -9.04 8.13
C LEU A 161 8.20 -8.32 6.80
N GLY A 162 7.18 -8.79 6.07
CA GLY A 162 6.64 -8.11 4.90
C GLY A 162 6.12 -6.70 5.21
N ALA A 163 5.49 -6.50 6.36
CA ALA A 163 5.03 -5.18 6.80
C ALA A 163 6.19 -4.17 6.96
N LEU A 164 7.42 -4.61 7.31
CA LEU A 164 8.60 -3.76 7.29
C LEU A 164 8.96 -3.33 5.86
N GLY A 165 8.83 -4.24 4.88
CA GLY A 165 9.01 -3.93 3.47
C GLY A 165 8.03 -2.88 2.97
N PHE A 166 6.73 -3.01 3.32
CA PHE A 166 5.71 -2.02 3.00
C PHE A 166 5.91 -0.69 3.73
N THR A 167 6.40 -0.72 4.98
CA THR A 167 6.80 0.49 5.71
C THR A 167 7.89 1.24 4.96
N ALA A 168 8.96 0.56 4.56
CA ALA A 168 10.03 1.14 3.76
C ALA A 168 9.49 1.71 2.43
N HIS A 169 8.63 0.97 1.74
CA HIS A 169 7.99 1.39 0.50
C HIS A 169 7.20 2.71 0.67
N ILE A 170 6.35 2.82 1.70
CA ILE A 170 5.59 4.05 2.01
C ILE A 170 6.53 5.24 2.24
N LEU A 171 7.62 5.05 3.00
CA LEU A 171 8.57 6.12 3.31
C LEU A 171 9.41 6.54 2.08
N ILE A 172 9.77 5.58 1.21
CA ILE A 172 10.46 5.86 -0.06
C ILE A 172 9.54 6.66 -0.99
N ILE A 173 8.28 6.28 -1.11
CA ILE A 173 7.27 7.04 -1.86
C ILE A 173 7.16 8.47 -1.34
N ASP A 174 7.04 8.65 -0.03
CA ASP A 174 6.96 9.97 0.60
C ASP A 174 8.16 10.87 0.21
N HIS A 175 9.36 10.29 0.20
CA HIS A 175 10.58 11.04 -0.12
C HIS A 175 10.71 11.40 -1.62
N TYR A 176 10.37 10.46 -2.52
CA TYR A 176 10.65 10.62 -3.95
C TYR A 176 9.46 11.11 -4.77
N SER A 177 8.23 10.75 -4.40
CA SER A 177 7.04 11.08 -5.19
C SER A 177 6.82 12.58 -5.46
N PRO A 178 7.21 13.53 -4.57
CA PRO A 178 7.09 14.95 -4.88
C PRO A 178 8.01 15.43 -6.01
N LYS A 179 9.10 14.70 -6.30
CA LYS A 179 10.17 15.09 -7.22
C LYS A 179 10.01 14.49 -8.63
N VAL A 180 9.08 13.51 -8.78
CA VAL A 180 9.02 12.67 -9.98
C VAL A 180 7.59 12.45 -10.48
N ASP A 181 7.45 11.96 -11.72
CA ASP A 181 6.16 11.47 -12.23
C ASP A 181 5.80 10.14 -11.55
N GLY A 182 4.67 10.12 -10.82
CA GLY A 182 4.22 8.95 -10.05
C GLY A 182 3.89 7.74 -10.93
N VAL A 183 3.40 7.94 -12.16
CA VAL A 183 3.08 6.84 -13.08
C VAL A 183 4.36 6.16 -13.57
N LYS A 184 5.39 6.95 -13.90
CA LYS A 184 6.70 6.40 -14.29
C LYS A 184 7.37 5.69 -13.12
N MET A 185 7.30 6.27 -11.92
CA MET A 185 7.83 5.66 -10.71
C MET A 185 7.14 4.32 -10.44
N SER A 186 5.80 4.22 -10.59
CA SER A 186 5.05 2.97 -10.51
C SER A 186 5.51 1.94 -11.53
N CYS A 187 5.72 2.34 -12.78
CA CYS A 187 6.18 1.42 -13.81
C CYS A 187 7.58 0.84 -13.50
N ILE A 188 8.50 1.69 -13.04
CA ILE A 188 9.86 1.25 -12.67
C ILE A 188 9.81 0.29 -11.48
N GLN A 189 9.07 0.61 -10.42
CA GLN A 189 8.97 -0.28 -9.25
C GLN A 189 8.39 -1.65 -9.62
N PHE A 190 7.40 -1.71 -10.51
CA PHE A 190 6.86 -2.99 -10.96
C PHE A 190 7.84 -3.75 -11.84
N GLY A 191 8.56 -3.08 -12.72
CA GLY A 191 9.61 -3.70 -13.53
C GLY A 191 10.68 -4.34 -12.66
N VAL A 192 11.20 -3.60 -11.66
CA VAL A 192 12.20 -4.11 -10.72
C VAL A 192 11.65 -5.26 -9.88
N SER A 193 10.47 -5.10 -9.28
CA SER A 193 9.84 -6.13 -8.45
C SER A 193 9.52 -7.39 -9.27
N SER A 194 9.06 -7.23 -10.51
CA SER A 194 8.80 -8.34 -11.42
C SER A 194 10.06 -9.13 -11.76
N VAL A 195 11.14 -8.44 -12.15
CA VAL A 195 12.41 -9.09 -12.48
C VAL A 195 12.93 -9.91 -11.30
N LEU A 196 12.93 -9.33 -10.10
CA LEU A 196 13.37 -10.04 -8.88
C LEU A 196 12.48 -11.26 -8.59
N ALA A 197 11.15 -11.13 -8.73
CA ALA A 197 10.21 -12.23 -8.50
C ALA A 197 10.36 -13.33 -9.56
N LEU A 198 10.54 -12.98 -10.84
CA LEU A 198 10.73 -13.95 -11.93
C LEU A 198 12.09 -14.68 -11.82
N VAL A 199 13.14 -14.02 -11.35
CA VAL A 199 14.41 -14.68 -11.04
C VAL A 199 14.21 -15.70 -9.92
N CYS A 200 13.53 -15.33 -8.82
CA CYS A 200 13.21 -16.27 -7.74
C CYS A 200 12.30 -17.41 -8.23
N MET A 201 11.31 -17.12 -9.07
CA MET A 201 10.48 -18.15 -9.70
C MET A 201 11.33 -19.18 -10.46
N ALA A 202 12.27 -18.72 -11.30
CA ALA A 202 13.13 -19.61 -12.08
C ALA A 202 14.06 -20.47 -11.21
N LEU A 203 14.43 -19.99 -10.00
CA LEU A 203 15.30 -20.70 -9.07
C LEU A 203 14.56 -21.67 -8.14
N PHE A 204 13.32 -21.34 -7.75
CA PHE A 204 12.63 -22.03 -6.65
C PHE A 204 11.29 -22.66 -7.02
N GLU A 205 10.71 -22.31 -8.19
CA GLU A 205 9.39 -22.79 -8.62
C GLU A 205 9.46 -23.39 -10.03
N GLN A 206 8.54 -24.30 -10.32
CA GLN A 206 8.36 -24.90 -11.66
C GLN A 206 6.90 -24.75 -12.08
N PRO A 207 6.46 -23.53 -12.45
CA PRO A 207 5.06 -23.30 -12.78
C PRO A 207 4.66 -24.01 -14.07
N HIS A 208 3.50 -24.67 -14.05
CA HIS A 208 2.89 -25.26 -15.24
C HIS A 208 1.94 -24.25 -15.88
N TRP A 209 1.94 -24.17 -17.21
CA TRP A 209 1.08 -23.23 -17.94
C TRP A 209 -0.41 -23.39 -17.59
N GLY A 210 -0.90 -24.63 -17.44
CA GLY A 210 -2.29 -24.90 -17.03
C GLY A 210 -2.66 -24.29 -15.67
N ALA A 211 -1.75 -24.33 -14.68
CA ALA A 211 -1.95 -23.74 -13.37
C ALA A 211 -1.96 -22.19 -13.43
N ILE A 212 -1.11 -21.59 -14.28
CA ILE A 212 -1.11 -20.13 -14.50
C ILE A 212 -2.44 -19.68 -15.09
N VAL A 213 -2.99 -20.44 -16.06
CA VAL A 213 -4.30 -20.15 -16.68
C VAL A 213 -5.43 -20.26 -15.66
N GLN A 214 -5.40 -21.26 -14.75
CA GLN A 214 -6.38 -21.40 -13.66
C GLN A 214 -6.32 -20.22 -12.68
N ALA A 215 -5.13 -19.70 -12.38
CA ALA A 215 -4.93 -18.50 -11.59
C ALA A 215 -5.25 -17.19 -12.35
N GLY A 216 -5.76 -17.25 -13.58
CA GLY A 216 -5.90 -16.12 -14.51
C GLY A 216 -6.73 -14.96 -13.94
N ILE A 217 -7.90 -15.23 -13.34
CA ILE A 217 -8.75 -14.18 -12.73
C ILE A 217 -8.04 -13.48 -11.57
N PRO A 218 -7.50 -14.20 -10.55
CA PRO A 218 -6.65 -13.61 -9.52
C PRO A 218 -5.49 -12.78 -10.06
N LEU A 219 -4.77 -13.28 -11.06
CA LEU A 219 -3.64 -12.60 -11.68
C LEU A 219 -4.05 -11.32 -12.42
N LEU A 220 -5.12 -11.35 -13.20
CA LEU A 220 -5.64 -10.18 -13.92
C LEU A 220 -6.12 -9.12 -12.96
N TYR A 221 -6.90 -9.49 -11.94
CA TYR A 221 -7.36 -8.53 -10.94
C TYR A 221 -6.18 -7.88 -10.20
N THR A 222 -5.28 -8.69 -9.67
CA THR A 222 -4.15 -8.18 -8.89
C THR A 222 -3.12 -7.44 -9.77
N GLY A 223 -2.90 -7.86 -11.01
CA GLY A 223 -2.00 -7.20 -11.95
C GLY A 223 -2.54 -5.84 -12.43
N ILE A 224 -3.80 -5.80 -12.86
CA ILE A 224 -4.39 -4.58 -13.44
C ILE A 224 -4.82 -3.61 -12.33
N PHE A 225 -5.69 -4.05 -11.42
CA PHE A 225 -6.30 -3.17 -10.43
C PHE A 225 -5.38 -2.95 -9.22
N SER A 226 -4.85 -4.02 -8.60
CA SER A 226 -3.99 -3.87 -7.42
C SER A 226 -2.63 -3.27 -7.77
N CYS A 227 -1.92 -3.80 -8.77
CA CYS A 227 -0.64 -3.24 -9.20
C CYS A 227 -0.84 -1.98 -10.06
N GLY A 228 -1.40 -2.09 -11.26
CA GLY A 228 -1.49 -0.99 -12.21
C GLY A 228 -2.20 0.24 -11.65
N VAL A 229 -3.38 0.06 -11.06
CA VAL A 229 -4.20 1.19 -10.57
C VAL A 229 -3.82 1.56 -9.14
N ALA A 230 -4.00 0.67 -8.14
CA ALA A 230 -3.96 1.03 -6.73
C ALA A 230 -2.59 1.55 -6.27
N TYR A 231 -1.47 0.88 -6.58
CA TYR A 231 -0.14 1.41 -6.25
C TYR A 231 0.17 2.75 -6.94
N THR A 232 -0.35 2.96 -8.15
CA THR A 232 -0.21 4.26 -8.82
C THR A 232 -1.01 5.34 -8.09
N LEU A 233 -2.24 5.04 -7.68
CA LEU A 233 -3.06 5.94 -6.86
C LEU A 233 -2.40 6.21 -5.51
N GLN A 234 -1.75 5.20 -4.88
CA GLN A 234 -0.97 5.39 -3.65
C GLN A 234 0.13 6.43 -3.85
N ILE A 235 0.97 6.30 -4.88
CA ILE A 235 2.05 7.24 -5.13
C ILE A 235 1.48 8.65 -5.37
N LEU A 236 0.41 8.78 -6.15
CA LEU A 236 -0.24 10.06 -6.41
C LEU A 236 -0.88 10.66 -5.15
N GLY A 237 -1.51 9.84 -4.32
CA GLY A 237 -2.13 10.26 -3.06
C GLY A 237 -1.10 10.72 -2.03
N GLN A 238 0.01 9.99 -1.90
CA GLN A 238 1.08 10.31 -0.94
C GLN A 238 1.85 11.60 -1.29
N LYS A 239 1.79 12.10 -2.54
CA LYS A 239 2.37 13.42 -2.88
C LYS A 239 1.85 14.59 -2.04
N SER A 240 0.65 14.48 -1.51
CA SER A 240 -0.02 15.55 -0.76
C SER A 240 -0.50 15.14 0.62
N THR A 241 -0.16 13.93 1.07
CA THR A 241 -0.59 13.34 2.33
C THR A 241 0.62 12.92 3.15
N ASP A 242 0.63 13.26 4.45
CA ASP A 242 1.68 12.79 5.37
C ASP A 242 1.70 11.26 5.41
N PRO A 243 2.91 10.62 5.45
CA PRO A 243 3.02 9.16 5.39
C PRO A 243 2.31 8.44 6.54
N THR A 244 2.22 9.04 7.73
CA THR A 244 1.48 8.45 8.85
C THR A 244 -0.03 8.50 8.60
N VAL A 245 -0.54 9.61 8.05
CA VAL A 245 -1.96 9.71 7.65
C VAL A 245 -2.24 8.77 6.48
N ALA A 246 -1.32 8.66 5.53
CA ALA A 246 -1.45 7.73 4.41
C ALA A 246 -1.52 6.28 4.91
N SER A 247 -0.64 5.87 5.83
CA SER A 247 -0.65 4.52 6.40
C SER A 247 -1.95 4.22 7.16
N LEU A 248 -2.51 5.22 7.88
CA LEU A 248 -3.80 5.08 8.56
C LEU A 248 -4.96 4.86 7.58
N ILE A 249 -4.98 5.58 6.45
CA ILE A 249 -6.02 5.40 5.43
C ILE A 249 -5.84 4.05 4.74
N LEU A 250 -4.62 3.70 4.39
CA LEU A 250 -4.31 2.45 3.70
C LEU A 250 -4.66 1.22 4.56
N CYS A 251 -4.51 1.28 5.90
CA CYS A 251 -4.86 0.15 6.76
C CYS A 251 -6.35 -0.22 6.71
N LEU A 252 -7.23 0.63 6.15
CA LEU A 252 -8.60 0.25 5.81
C LEU A 252 -8.69 -0.90 4.80
N GLU A 253 -7.60 -1.26 4.13
CA GLU A 253 -7.56 -2.46 3.29
C GLU A 253 -8.00 -3.70 4.06
N SER A 254 -7.69 -3.79 5.37
CA SER A 254 -8.13 -4.89 6.23
C SER A 254 -9.64 -4.88 6.45
N VAL A 255 -10.26 -3.71 6.60
CA VAL A 255 -11.71 -3.57 6.69
C VAL A 255 -12.37 -4.00 5.38
N PHE A 256 -11.84 -3.51 4.27
CA PHE A 256 -12.34 -3.87 2.94
C PHE A 256 -12.10 -5.36 2.63
N ALA A 257 -10.98 -5.97 3.10
CA ALA A 257 -10.74 -7.40 2.95
C ALA A 257 -11.85 -8.23 3.61
N VAL A 258 -12.25 -7.87 4.83
CA VAL A 258 -13.34 -8.55 5.54
C VAL A 258 -14.68 -8.32 4.84
N VAL A 259 -14.97 -7.10 4.37
CA VAL A 259 -16.19 -6.80 3.62
C VAL A 259 -16.26 -7.59 2.32
N PHE A 260 -15.18 -7.65 1.54
CA PHE A 260 -15.17 -8.41 0.29
C PHE A 260 -15.16 -9.94 0.52
N SER A 261 -14.54 -10.43 1.61
CA SER A 261 -14.65 -11.83 2.01
C SER A 261 -16.11 -12.18 2.31
N TRP A 262 -16.82 -11.33 3.03
CA TRP A 262 -18.27 -11.51 3.26
C TRP A 262 -19.07 -11.49 1.96
N LEU A 263 -18.82 -10.53 1.06
CA LEU A 263 -19.58 -10.40 -0.20
C LEU A 263 -19.30 -11.53 -1.19
N ILE A 264 -18.04 -12.01 -1.25
CA ILE A 264 -17.59 -13.01 -2.23
C ILE A 264 -17.73 -14.43 -1.68
N SER A 265 -17.33 -14.64 -0.42
CA SER A 265 -17.31 -15.97 0.22
C SER A 265 -18.53 -16.22 1.11
N GLY A 266 -19.41 -15.23 1.32
CA GLY A 266 -20.61 -15.34 2.15
C GLY A 266 -20.32 -15.42 3.66
N GLU A 267 -19.10 -15.11 4.10
CA GLU A 267 -18.71 -15.11 5.50
C GLU A 267 -19.45 -14.00 6.26
N LYS A 268 -20.13 -14.34 7.36
CA LYS A 268 -20.87 -13.34 8.16
C LYS A 268 -19.90 -12.56 9.05
N LEU A 269 -19.98 -11.23 8.98
CA LEU A 269 -19.29 -10.33 9.91
C LEU A 269 -19.82 -10.53 11.33
N SER A 270 -18.92 -10.78 12.26
CA SER A 270 -19.24 -10.82 13.69
C SER A 270 -19.40 -9.39 14.25
N ALA A 271 -20.12 -9.26 15.37
CA ALA A 271 -20.24 -7.98 16.08
C ALA A 271 -18.87 -7.41 16.49
N ARG A 272 -17.89 -8.29 16.76
CA ARG A 272 -16.51 -7.93 17.09
C ARG A 272 -15.79 -7.28 15.91
N GLU A 273 -15.93 -7.85 14.73
CA GLU A 273 -15.34 -7.30 13.49
C GLU A 273 -15.95 -5.94 13.14
N LEU A 274 -17.27 -5.80 13.25
CA LEU A 274 -17.96 -4.52 13.08
C LEU A 274 -17.48 -3.46 14.08
N PHE A 275 -17.26 -3.82 15.34
CA PHE A 275 -16.70 -2.94 16.35
C PHE A 275 -15.27 -2.50 15.98
N GLY A 276 -14.42 -3.43 15.53
CA GLY A 276 -13.07 -3.15 15.02
C GLY A 276 -13.08 -2.17 13.85
N CYS A 277 -13.96 -2.38 12.87
CA CYS A 277 -14.16 -1.45 11.73
C CYS A 277 -14.54 -0.04 12.19
N GLY A 278 -15.47 0.06 13.15
CA GLY A 278 -15.87 1.35 13.72
C GLY A 278 -14.71 2.09 14.40
N MET A 279 -13.89 1.39 15.19
CA MET A 279 -12.70 1.95 15.82
C MET A 279 -11.69 2.48 14.79
N MET A 280 -11.42 1.72 13.72
CA MET A 280 -10.52 2.14 12.65
C MET A 280 -11.05 3.40 11.94
N PHE A 281 -12.34 3.45 11.66
CA PHE A 281 -12.95 4.64 11.04
C PHE A 281 -12.79 5.88 11.93
N ILE A 282 -13.08 5.76 13.25
CA ILE A 282 -12.90 6.85 14.21
C ILE A 282 -11.42 7.28 14.27
N ALA A 283 -10.49 6.33 14.26
CA ALA A 283 -9.05 6.63 14.27
C ALA A 283 -8.63 7.48 13.07
N ILE A 284 -9.14 7.16 11.87
CA ILE A 284 -8.84 7.93 10.66
C ILE A 284 -9.40 9.35 10.76
N VAL A 285 -10.65 9.49 11.21
CA VAL A 285 -11.27 10.82 11.42
C VAL A 285 -10.45 11.64 12.43
N MET A 286 -10.00 11.04 13.53
CA MET A 286 -9.12 11.71 14.52
C MET A 286 -7.79 12.16 13.90
N ALA A 287 -7.16 11.33 13.06
CA ALA A 287 -5.90 11.66 12.38
C ALA A 287 -6.06 12.87 11.44
N GLN A 288 -7.21 13.02 10.79
CA GLN A 288 -7.52 14.19 9.93
C GLN A 288 -7.48 15.50 10.72
N PHE A 289 -8.05 15.51 11.93
CA PHE A 289 -8.00 16.70 12.81
C PHE A 289 -6.58 17.02 13.30
N SER A 290 -5.73 16.01 13.47
CA SER A 290 -4.32 16.21 13.83
C SER A 290 -3.56 17.00 12.75
N GLY A 291 -3.71 16.61 11.49
CA GLY A 291 -3.05 17.29 10.37
C GLY A 291 -3.55 18.72 10.13
N ALA A 292 -4.83 19.00 10.37
CA ALA A 292 -5.38 20.34 10.26
C ALA A 292 -4.78 21.32 11.31
N LYS A 293 -4.55 20.85 12.54
CA LYS A 293 -3.92 21.66 13.62
C LYS A 293 -2.44 21.94 13.34
N ALA A 294 -1.70 21.01 12.74
CA ALA A 294 -0.29 21.19 12.40
C ALA A 294 -0.09 22.26 11.31
N GLN A 295 -0.97 22.32 10.32
CA GLN A 295 -0.93 23.34 9.27
C GLN A 295 -1.31 24.74 9.78
N ALA A 296 -2.21 24.84 10.74
CA ALA A 296 -2.59 26.12 11.33
C ALA A 296 -1.46 26.78 12.16
N LYS A 297 -0.46 25.99 12.59
CA LYS A 297 0.72 26.48 13.35
C LYS A 297 1.92 26.86 12.47
N GLN A 298 1.92 26.58 11.16
CA GLN A 298 2.99 27.05 10.29
C GLN A 298 2.79 28.54 9.99
N PRO A 299 3.82 29.40 10.23
CA PRO A 299 3.75 30.82 9.85
C PRO A 299 3.51 30.93 8.34
N ARG A 300 2.53 31.74 7.94
CA ARG A 300 2.33 32.05 6.52
C ARG A 300 3.65 32.55 5.93
N PRO A 301 4.12 32.03 4.78
CA PRO A 301 5.29 32.60 4.11
C PRO A 301 5.03 34.09 3.89
N LYS A 302 5.97 34.93 4.34
CA LYS A 302 5.92 36.37 4.10
C LYS A 302 5.78 36.58 2.59
N PRO A 303 4.91 37.51 2.13
CA PRO A 303 4.85 37.86 0.74
C PRO A 303 6.26 38.33 0.34
N GLN A 304 6.82 37.73 -0.71
CA GLN A 304 8.05 38.21 -1.32
C GLN A 304 7.75 39.63 -1.79
N GLY A 305 8.33 40.61 -1.10
CA GLY A 305 8.24 41.99 -1.50
C GLY A 305 8.81 42.13 -2.91
N ASN A 306 8.00 42.68 -3.82
CA ASN A 306 8.49 43.20 -5.07
C ASN A 306 9.52 44.29 -4.69
N THR A 307 10.77 44.01 -4.84
CA THR A 307 11.80 45.04 -4.91
C THR A 307 11.70 45.66 -6.27
N PRO A 308 11.69 46.99 -6.34
CA PRO A 308 11.53 47.76 -7.60
C PRO A 308 12.69 47.56 -8.60
#